data_86ed47fd539d66bfe05d818d557c55c8
#
_entry.id   86ed47fd539d66bfe05d818d557c55c8
#
_cell.length_a   1.000
_cell.length_b   1.000
_cell.length_c   1.000
_cell.angle_alpha   90.00
_cell.angle_beta   90.00
_cell.angle_gamma   90.00
#
_symmetry.space_group_name_H-M   'P 1'
#
loop_
_entity.id
_entity.type
_entity.pdbx_description
1 polymer ?
#
loop_
_entity_poly.entity_id
_entity_poly.type
_entity_poly.pdbx_seq_one_letter_code
_entity_poly.pdbx_strand_id
1 'polypeptide(L)'
;MRAARVTRLDGPDAIEVGEVDEPTGDGIVVEVHAAGAAFPDALLTRGLYQYRPDPPFVLGAEIAGVVRSAPDGCHVGPGDRVVGLTMLTGGMAEVELLSPERAFKLPDNVSFEAGAGLLFNDLTVYFALTVRGRLQQGETVLVHAGGIGTSTLRLAPALGASRTIAVVSTEEKAQIATAAGATDVVLADGFKDAVKELTSGRGVDMVVDPVGADRFTDSLRSLVPGGRLLVVGFTGGEIPPVKVNRLLLNNIDVVGVGWGAWTATHPGALDEQWAGLERLLASGQLTAPQPEVYPLEQAAAAVASMENRTAKGKVVLRVRD
;
A
#
# COMPACT_ATOMS: atom_id res chain seq x y z
N MET A 1 -13.40 3.09 -24.23
CA MET A 1 -13.65 3.04 -22.78
C MET A 1 -13.14 4.29 -22.08
N ARG A 2 -13.71 4.69 -20.95
CA ARG A 2 -13.20 5.84 -20.19
C ARG A 2 -12.00 5.41 -19.34
N ALA A 3 -11.01 6.29 -19.24
CA ALA A 3 -9.82 6.09 -18.39
C ALA A 3 -9.24 7.42 -17.91
N ALA A 4 -8.56 7.39 -16.77
CA ALA A 4 -7.80 8.52 -16.23
C ALA A 4 -6.37 8.48 -16.77
N ARG A 5 -6.01 9.42 -17.64
CA ARG A 5 -4.72 9.50 -18.33
C ARG A 5 -3.89 10.66 -17.85
N VAL A 6 -2.61 10.42 -17.67
CA VAL A 6 -1.60 11.48 -17.55
C VAL A 6 -1.23 11.95 -18.95
N THR A 7 -1.52 13.20 -19.29
CA THR A 7 -1.27 13.78 -20.63
C THR A 7 0.08 14.50 -20.72
N ARG A 8 0.65 14.90 -19.56
CA ARG A 8 1.97 15.55 -19.42
C ARG A 8 2.49 15.34 -17.98
N LEU A 9 3.78 15.52 -17.77
CA LEU A 9 4.41 15.25 -16.45
C LEU A 9 4.43 16.50 -15.53
N ASP A 10 3.27 17.13 -15.31
CA ASP A 10 3.11 18.37 -14.54
C ASP A 10 2.46 18.15 -13.15
N GLY A 11 2.26 16.90 -12.75
CA GLY A 11 1.58 16.54 -11.52
C GLY A 11 0.12 16.13 -11.71
N PRO A 12 -0.66 15.99 -10.63
CA PRO A 12 -2.04 15.48 -10.68
C PRO A 12 -2.98 16.30 -11.59
N ASP A 13 -2.75 17.58 -11.75
CA ASP A 13 -3.56 18.45 -12.63
C ASP A 13 -3.44 18.07 -14.13
N ALA A 14 -2.47 17.25 -14.48
CA ALA A 14 -2.30 16.70 -15.82
C ALA A 14 -3.09 15.39 -16.05
N ILE A 15 -3.88 14.96 -15.09
CA ILE A 15 -4.77 13.79 -15.22
C ILE A 15 -6.07 14.23 -15.88
N GLU A 16 -6.39 13.62 -17.00
CA GLU A 16 -7.61 13.85 -17.76
C GLU A 16 -8.39 12.53 -17.89
N VAL A 17 -9.69 12.57 -17.57
CA VAL A 17 -10.58 11.44 -17.82
C VAL A 17 -11.18 11.59 -19.22
N GLY A 18 -11.02 10.57 -20.04
CA GLY A 18 -11.49 10.60 -21.44
C GLY A 18 -11.52 9.23 -22.08
N GLU A 19 -11.95 9.18 -23.32
CA GLU A 19 -12.03 7.97 -24.12
C GLU A 19 -10.65 7.48 -24.55
N VAL A 20 -10.44 6.17 -24.41
CA VAL A 20 -9.27 5.44 -24.93
C VAL A 20 -9.75 4.12 -25.56
N ASP A 21 -8.90 3.52 -26.39
CA ASP A 21 -9.15 2.16 -26.88
C ASP A 21 -9.08 1.15 -25.71
N GLU A 22 -9.86 0.08 -25.80
CA GLU A 22 -9.72 -1.02 -24.85
C GLU A 22 -8.38 -1.74 -25.06
N PRO A 23 -7.77 -2.26 -23.98
CA PRO A 23 -6.54 -3.04 -24.10
C PRO A 23 -6.82 -4.33 -24.88
N THR A 24 -5.88 -4.74 -25.72
CA THR A 24 -5.96 -5.95 -26.54
C THR A 24 -4.75 -6.83 -26.29
N GLY A 25 -4.94 -8.15 -26.31
CA GLY A 25 -3.87 -9.13 -26.10
C GLY A 25 -4.36 -10.40 -25.43
N ASP A 26 -3.40 -11.28 -25.12
CA ASP A 26 -3.67 -12.52 -24.40
C ASP A 26 -3.64 -12.25 -22.88
N GLY A 27 -4.72 -12.52 -22.18
CA GLY A 27 -4.83 -12.30 -20.74
C GLY A 27 -6.27 -12.36 -20.24
N ILE A 28 -6.43 -12.00 -18.98
CA ILE A 28 -7.71 -11.89 -18.31
C ILE A 28 -8.25 -10.47 -18.55
N VAL A 29 -9.35 -10.36 -19.27
CA VAL A 29 -10.04 -9.08 -19.46
C VAL A 29 -11.00 -8.86 -18.30
N VAL A 30 -10.80 -7.79 -17.55
CA VAL A 30 -11.58 -7.44 -16.36
C VAL A 30 -12.40 -6.19 -16.61
N GLU A 31 -13.70 -6.25 -16.35
CA GLU A 31 -14.54 -5.07 -16.19
C GLU A 31 -14.27 -4.48 -14.81
N VAL A 32 -13.61 -3.32 -14.79
CA VAL A 32 -13.16 -2.68 -13.55
C VAL A 32 -14.32 -1.98 -12.87
N HIS A 33 -14.59 -2.34 -11.61
CA HIS A 33 -15.53 -1.66 -10.73
C HIS A 33 -14.83 -0.62 -9.85
N ALA A 34 -13.64 -0.93 -9.37
CA ALA A 34 -12.85 -0.04 -8.54
C ALA A 34 -11.36 -0.14 -8.87
N ALA A 35 -10.64 0.98 -8.79
CA ALA A 35 -9.21 1.08 -9.00
C ALA A 35 -8.53 1.73 -7.79
N GLY A 36 -7.50 1.09 -7.25
CA GLY A 36 -6.74 1.62 -6.12
C GLY A 36 -5.73 2.67 -6.58
N ALA A 37 -5.70 3.79 -5.86
CA ALA A 37 -4.65 4.79 -6.01
C ALA A 37 -3.56 4.60 -4.94
N ALA A 38 -2.30 4.80 -5.32
CA ALA A 38 -1.14 4.65 -4.46
C ALA A 38 -0.18 5.84 -4.63
N PHE A 39 0.72 6.05 -3.67
CA PHE A 39 1.68 7.16 -3.74
C PHE A 39 2.55 7.17 -5.01
N PRO A 40 2.95 6.02 -5.58
CA PRO A 40 3.59 5.98 -6.90
C PRO A 40 2.80 6.66 -8.02
N ASP A 41 1.46 6.65 -7.99
CA ASP A 41 0.66 7.34 -9.01
C ASP A 41 0.95 8.86 -9.00
N ALA A 42 1.06 9.48 -7.82
CA ALA A 42 1.44 10.88 -7.71
C ALA A 42 2.86 11.14 -8.26
N LEU A 43 3.82 10.24 -7.98
CA LEU A 43 5.18 10.35 -8.51
C LEU A 43 5.23 10.13 -10.03
N LEU A 44 4.40 9.24 -10.57
CA LEU A 44 4.30 8.99 -12.01
C LEU A 44 3.81 10.24 -12.76
N THR A 45 2.85 10.98 -12.20
CA THR A 45 2.38 12.24 -12.82
C THR A 45 3.47 13.30 -12.96
N ARG A 46 4.58 13.16 -12.22
CA ARG A 46 5.73 14.09 -12.25
C ARG A 46 6.98 13.48 -12.88
N GLY A 47 6.92 12.22 -13.36
CA GLY A 47 8.10 11.50 -13.86
C GLY A 47 9.17 11.23 -12.80
N LEU A 48 8.79 11.16 -11.50
CA LEU A 48 9.71 11.02 -10.36
C LEU A 48 9.80 9.59 -9.83
N TYR A 49 9.05 8.64 -10.41
CA TYR A 49 9.13 7.24 -10.02
C TYR A 49 10.25 6.48 -10.78
N GLN A 50 10.63 5.29 -10.32
CA GLN A 50 11.68 4.48 -10.98
C GLN A 50 11.24 4.01 -12.38
N TYR A 51 9.96 3.67 -12.55
CA TYR A 51 9.32 3.44 -13.83
C TYR A 51 8.77 4.76 -14.35
N ARG A 52 9.09 5.11 -15.59
CA ARG A 52 8.74 6.42 -16.20
C ARG A 52 8.14 6.19 -17.58
N PRO A 53 6.82 5.95 -17.66
CA PRO A 53 6.15 5.84 -18.96
C PRO A 53 6.08 7.20 -19.64
N ASP A 54 6.15 7.20 -20.97
CA ASP A 54 5.93 8.41 -21.75
C ASP A 54 4.44 8.76 -21.82
N PRO A 55 4.03 10.01 -21.56
CA PRO A 55 2.64 10.43 -21.77
C PRO A 55 2.20 10.31 -23.23
N PRO A 56 0.91 9.98 -23.51
CA PRO A 56 -0.15 9.74 -22.55
C PRO A 56 -0.14 8.29 -22.04
N PHE A 57 -0.39 8.08 -20.73
CA PHE A 57 -0.58 6.75 -20.13
C PHE A 57 -1.69 6.76 -19.09
N VAL A 58 -2.34 5.61 -18.88
CA VAL A 58 -3.39 5.43 -17.86
C VAL A 58 -2.73 5.08 -16.52
N LEU A 59 -3.16 5.71 -15.42
CA LEU A 59 -2.70 5.42 -14.05
C LEU A 59 -3.33 4.16 -13.47
N GLY A 60 -2.89 3.78 -12.27
CA GLY A 60 -3.48 2.77 -11.41
C GLY A 60 -2.70 1.47 -11.37
N ALA A 61 -2.30 1.07 -10.16
CA ALA A 61 -1.48 -0.11 -9.90
C ALA A 61 -2.29 -1.36 -9.52
N GLU A 62 -3.54 -1.19 -9.12
CA GLU A 62 -4.39 -2.30 -8.66
C GLU A 62 -5.87 -2.03 -8.97
N ILE A 63 -6.62 -3.10 -9.20
CA ILE A 63 -8.03 -3.06 -9.53
C ILE A 63 -8.83 -4.11 -8.75
N ALA A 64 -10.15 -3.92 -8.72
CA ALA A 64 -11.13 -4.95 -8.44
C ALA A 64 -12.27 -4.88 -9.45
N GLY A 65 -12.77 -6.03 -9.89
CA GLY A 65 -13.79 -6.09 -10.92
C GLY A 65 -14.29 -7.50 -11.20
N VAL A 66 -14.94 -7.64 -12.35
CA VAL A 66 -15.50 -8.91 -12.84
C VAL A 66 -14.79 -9.35 -14.11
N VAL A 67 -14.42 -10.59 -14.18
CA VAL A 67 -13.81 -11.19 -15.38
C VAL A 67 -14.81 -11.20 -16.53
N ARG A 68 -14.48 -10.55 -17.64
CA ARG A 68 -15.26 -10.58 -18.90
C ARG A 68 -14.84 -11.77 -19.76
N SER A 69 -13.55 -12.03 -19.84
CA SER A 69 -12.98 -13.20 -20.54
C SER A 69 -11.62 -13.57 -19.96
N ALA A 70 -11.24 -14.83 -20.09
CA ALA A 70 -9.95 -15.36 -19.67
C ALA A 70 -9.45 -16.41 -20.65
N PRO A 71 -8.14 -16.69 -20.73
CA PRO A 71 -7.59 -17.78 -21.52
C PRO A 71 -8.11 -19.15 -21.05
N ASP A 72 -8.13 -20.12 -21.95
CA ASP A 72 -8.51 -21.51 -21.63
C ASP A 72 -7.60 -22.09 -20.54
N GLY A 73 -8.21 -22.73 -19.54
CA GLY A 73 -7.48 -23.33 -18.42
C GLY A 73 -6.98 -22.35 -17.35
N CYS A 74 -7.36 -21.08 -17.44
CA CYS A 74 -7.05 -20.09 -16.40
C CYS A 74 -7.77 -20.43 -15.09
N HIS A 75 -7.20 -20.04 -13.95
CA HIS A 75 -7.77 -20.27 -12.60
C HIS A 75 -8.98 -19.39 -12.29
N VAL A 76 -9.26 -18.38 -13.12
CA VAL A 76 -10.47 -17.54 -13.10
C VAL A 76 -11.16 -17.57 -14.44
N GLY A 77 -12.48 -17.36 -14.45
CA GLY A 77 -13.31 -17.37 -15.68
C GLY A 77 -14.35 -16.27 -15.70
N PRO A 78 -15.08 -16.11 -16.82
CA PRO A 78 -16.12 -15.08 -16.97
C PRO A 78 -17.12 -15.11 -15.81
N GLY A 79 -17.39 -13.93 -15.24
CA GLY A 79 -18.28 -13.75 -14.09
C GLY A 79 -17.60 -13.86 -12.73
N ASP A 80 -16.34 -14.35 -12.63
CA ASP A 80 -15.60 -14.35 -11.38
C ASP A 80 -15.28 -12.93 -10.93
N ARG A 81 -15.44 -12.68 -9.62
CA ARG A 81 -14.98 -11.46 -8.97
C ARG A 81 -13.49 -11.57 -8.70
N VAL A 82 -12.73 -10.57 -9.09
CA VAL A 82 -11.26 -10.60 -8.98
C VAL A 82 -10.70 -9.29 -8.45
N VAL A 83 -9.52 -9.39 -7.85
CA VAL A 83 -8.58 -8.29 -7.64
C VAL A 83 -7.35 -8.54 -8.51
N GLY A 84 -6.74 -7.47 -9.01
CA GLY A 84 -5.61 -7.59 -9.91
C GLY A 84 -4.57 -6.51 -9.73
N LEU A 85 -3.30 -6.89 -9.98
CA LEU A 85 -2.18 -5.97 -10.04
C LEU A 85 -1.86 -5.64 -11.50
N THR A 86 -1.84 -4.37 -11.81
CA THR A 86 -1.31 -3.87 -13.10
C THR A 86 0.20 -3.64 -12.98
N MET A 87 0.85 -3.22 -14.03
CA MET A 87 2.28 -2.83 -14.01
C MET A 87 2.46 -1.35 -13.65
N LEU A 88 1.75 -0.84 -12.62
CA LEU A 88 1.68 0.57 -12.20
C LEU A 88 0.88 1.47 -13.14
N THR A 89 0.40 0.95 -14.26
CA THR A 89 -0.37 1.69 -15.26
C THR A 89 -1.51 0.80 -15.76
N GLY A 90 -2.61 1.43 -16.19
CA GLY A 90 -3.77 0.75 -16.78
C GLY A 90 -5.00 0.71 -15.88
N GLY A 91 -4.84 0.54 -14.57
CA GLY A 91 -5.94 0.21 -13.65
C GLY A 91 -7.05 1.25 -13.51
N MET A 92 -6.77 2.54 -13.68
CA MET A 92 -7.79 3.60 -13.59
C MET A 92 -8.59 3.75 -14.91
N ALA A 93 -9.18 2.65 -15.36
CA ALA A 93 -9.94 2.52 -16.60
C ALA A 93 -11.14 1.58 -16.43
N GLU A 94 -12.13 1.63 -17.33
CA GLU A 94 -13.30 0.77 -17.30
C GLU A 94 -13.01 -0.71 -17.61
N VAL A 95 -11.92 -0.98 -18.32
CA VAL A 95 -11.48 -2.33 -18.69
C VAL A 95 -9.96 -2.42 -18.53
N GLU A 96 -9.50 -3.52 -17.96
CA GLU A 96 -8.07 -3.83 -17.81
C GLU A 96 -7.77 -5.23 -18.34
N LEU A 97 -6.57 -5.41 -18.90
CA LEU A 97 -6.03 -6.68 -19.35
C LEU A 97 -4.93 -7.13 -18.39
N LEU A 98 -5.22 -8.15 -17.59
CA LEU A 98 -4.28 -8.69 -16.62
C LEU A 98 -3.61 -9.98 -17.13
N SER A 99 -2.34 -10.16 -16.79
CA SER A 99 -1.73 -11.47 -16.89
C SER A 99 -2.25 -12.41 -15.78
N PRO A 100 -2.39 -13.73 -16.05
CA PRO A 100 -2.99 -14.67 -15.11
C PRO A 100 -2.35 -14.68 -13.71
N GLU A 101 -1.04 -14.55 -13.62
CA GLU A 101 -0.28 -14.56 -12.36
C GLU A 101 -0.49 -13.28 -11.49
N ARG A 102 -1.31 -12.34 -11.96
CA ARG A 102 -1.59 -11.07 -11.27
C ARG A 102 -3.05 -10.85 -10.92
N ALA A 103 -3.89 -11.83 -11.23
CA ALA A 103 -5.31 -11.80 -10.91
C ALA A 103 -5.61 -12.84 -9.82
N PHE A 104 -6.39 -12.46 -8.83
CA PHE A 104 -6.76 -13.31 -7.70
C PHE A 104 -8.27 -13.24 -7.46
N LYS A 105 -8.87 -14.34 -7.03
CA LYS A 105 -10.30 -14.33 -6.69
C LYS A 105 -10.55 -13.43 -5.49
N LEU A 106 -11.50 -12.51 -5.64
CA LEU A 106 -11.96 -11.66 -4.55
C LEU A 106 -13.03 -12.41 -3.73
N PRO A 107 -12.86 -12.55 -2.40
CA PRO A 107 -13.89 -13.14 -1.56
C PRO A 107 -15.25 -12.44 -1.68
N ASP A 108 -16.35 -13.20 -1.66
CA ASP A 108 -17.71 -12.67 -1.89
C ASP A 108 -18.14 -11.60 -0.86
N ASN A 109 -17.62 -11.68 0.35
CA ASN A 109 -17.91 -10.75 1.43
C ASN A 109 -17.07 -9.47 1.40
N VAL A 110 -16.19 -9.29 0.40
CA VAL A 110 -15.37 -8.08 0.21
C VAL A 110 -15.94 -7.26 -0.94
N SER A 111 -16.21 -5.97 -0.72
CA SER A 111 -16.65 -5.08 -1.81
C SER A 111 -15.53 -4.82 -2.82
N PHE A 112 -15.86 -4.34 -4.04
CA PHE A 112 -14.85 -4.01 -5.03
C PHE A 112 -13.96 -2.85 -4.57
N GLU A 113 -14.51 -1.85 -3.90
CA GLU A 113 -13.73 -0.73 -3.35
C GLU A 113 -12.72 -1.22 -2.30
N ALA A 114 -13.15 -2.10 -1.40
CA ALA A 114 -12.25 -2.71 -0.43
C ALA A 114 -11.20 -3.61 -1.14
N GLY A 115 -11.64 -4.38 -2.14
CA GLY A 115 -10.78 -5.23 -2.96
C GLY A 115 -9.67 -4.46 -3.67
N ALA A 116 -10.02 -3.32 -4.29
CA ALA A 116 -9.05 -2.42 -4.94
C ALA A 116 -8.07 -1.75 -3.96
N GLY A 117 -8.21 -1.99 -2.67
CA GLY A 117 -7.29 -1.52 -1.62
C GLY A 117 -6.39 -2.60 -1.03
N LEU A 118 -6.56 -3.87 -1.44
CA LEU A 118 -5.90 -5.02 -0.79
C LEU A 118 -4.50 -5.34 -1.33
N LEU A 119 -4.26 -5.18 -2.65
CA LEU A 119 -3.07 -5.78 -3.21
C LEU A 119 -1.83 -4.91 -2.99
N PHE A 120 -1.83 -3.66 -3.47
CA PHE A 120 -0.61 -2.88 -3.51
C PHE A 120 -0.06 -2.56 -2.11
N ASN A 121 -0.90 -2.08 -1.20
CA ASN A 121 -0.46 -1.75 0.15
C ASN A 121 -0.36 -2.97 1.06
N ASP A 122 -1.38 -3.85 1.06
CA ASP A 122 -1.41 -4.95 2.02
C ASP A 122 -0.39 -6.04 1.68
N LEU A 123 -0.15 -6.36 0.40
CA LEU A 123 0.92 -7.29 0.04
C LEU A 123 2.31 -6.70 0.28
N THR A 124 2.50 -5.38 0.06
CA THR A 124 3.74 -4.70 0.45
C THR A 124 3.98 -4.83 1.96
N VAL A 125 2.95 -4.60 2.78
CA VAL A 125 3.06 -4.71 4.24
C VAL A 125 3.21 -6.17 4.69
N TYR A 126 2.48 -7.10 4.09
CA TYR A 126 2.63 -8.53 4.35
C TYR A 126 4.09 -8.97 4.12
N PHE A 127 4.65 -8.62 2.97
CA PHE A 127 6.06 -8.85 2.65
C PHE A 127 7.00 -8.15 3.64
N ALA A 128 6.73 -6.89 3.97
CA ALA A 128 7.52 -6.13 4.92
C ALA A 128 7.59 -6.82 6.29
N LEU A 129 6.44 -7.23 6.82
CA LEU A 129 6.35 -7.81 8.15
C LEU A 129 6.86 -9.25 8.18
N THR A 130 6.48 -10.10 7.23
CA THR A 130 6.78 -11.55 7.27
C THR A 130 8.15 -11.89 6.72
N VAL A 131 8.51 -11.36 5.54
CA VAL A 131 9.75 -11.73 4.83
C VAL A 131 10.92 -10.85 5.27
N ARG A 132 10.75 -9.52 5.22
CA ARG A 132 11.86 -8.60 5.50
C ARG A 132 12.03 -8.35 7.00
N GLY A 133 10.93 -8.06 7.67
CA GLY A 133 10.89 -7.77 9.10
C GLY A 133 10.94 -9.02 9.98
N ARG A 134 10.50 -10.17 9.49
CA ARG A 134 10.48 -11.43 10.26
C ARG A 134 9.78 -11.22 11.60
N LEU A 135 8.57 -10.63 11.56
CA LEU A 135 7.76 -10.34 12.73
C LEU A 135 7.58 -11.57 13.60
N GLN A 136 7.85 -11.45 14.89
CA GLN A 136 7.68 -12.51 15.87
C GLN A 136 6.43 -12.26 16.72
N GLN A 137 5.86 -13.35 17.22
CA GLN A 137 4.74 -13.30 18.15
C GLN A 137 5.08 -12.44 19.37
N GLY A 138 4.20 -11.49 19.68
CA GLY A 138 4.34 -10.65 20.88
C GLY A 138 5.16 -9.37 20.70
N GLU A 139 5.72 -9.11 19.51
CA GLU A 139 6.48 -7.89 19.24
C GLU A 139 5.60 -6.64 19.21
N THR A 140 6.23 -5.50 19.47
CA THR A 140 5.63 -4.15 19.34
C THR A 140 6.07 -3.52 18.03
N VAL A 141 5.10 -3.09 17.22
CA VAL A 141 5.33 -2.45 15.92
C VAL A 141 4.94 -0.97 15.98
N LEU A 142 5.87 -0.09 15.63
CA LEU A 142 5.60 1.32 15.39
C LEU A 142 5.48 1.56 13.89
N VAL A 143 4.51 2.39 13.46
CA VAL A 143 4.38 2.75 12.06
C VAL A 143 4.05 4.25 11.89
N HIS A 144 4.67 4.88 10.89
CA HIS A 144 4.24 6.20 10.44
C HIS A 144 2.96 6.05 9.58
N ALA A 145 1.85 6.65 10.06
CA ALA A 145 0.54 6.47 9.46
C ALA A 145 0.39 7.13 8.07
N GLY A 146 -0.41 6.49 7.25
CA GLY A 146 -0.72 6.79 5.84
C GLY A 146 -1.32 5.51 5.24
N GLY A 147 -1.35 5.34 3.92
CA GLY A 147 -1.87 4.11 3.30
C GLY A 147 -1.14 2.84 3.77
N ILE A 148 0.18 2.82 3.74
CA ILE A 148 1.01 1.74 4.32
C ILE A 148 0.80 1.63 5.83
N GLY A 149 0.62 2.77 6.52
CA GLY A 149 0.37 2.79 7.97
C GLY A 149 -0.92 2.07 8.34
N THR A 150 -2.03 2.39 7.70
CA THR A 150 -3.32 1.73 7.98
C THR A 150 -3.29 0.24 7.65
N SER A 151 -2.60 -0.17 6.57
CA SER A 151 -2.37 -1.57 6.26
C SER A 151 -1.53 -2.27 7.34
N THR A 152 -0.47 -1.61 7.84
CA THR A 152 0.36 -2.15 8.93
C THR A 152 -0.44 -2.34 10.22
N LEU A 153 -1.28 -1.36 10.59
CA LEU A 153 -2.09 -1.41 11.80
C LEU A 153 -3.12 -2.55 11.77
N ARG A 154 -3.64 -2.91 10.59
CA ARG A 154 -4.55 -4.05 10.41
C ARG A 154 -3.79 -5.40 10.39
N LEU A 155 -2.66 -5.46 9.66
CA LEU A 155 -1.93 -6.69 9.41
C LEU A 155 -1.03 -7.13 10.58
N ALA A 156 -0.37 -6.20 11.25
CA ALA A 156 0.59 -6.56 12.29
C ALA A 156 -0.04 -7.37 13.44
N PRO A 157 -1.23 -7.00 13.99
CA PRO A 157 -1.91 -7.84 14.99
C PRO A 157 -2.32 -9.21 14.44
N ALA A 158 -2.85 -9.25 13.20
CA ALA A 158 -3.24 -10.51 12.55
C ALA A 158 -2.04 -11.45 12.32
N LEU A 159 -0.83 -10.91 12.24
CA LEU A 159 0.43 -11.64 12.09
C LEU A 159 1.17 -11.87 13.42
N GLY A 160 0.57 -11.47 14.56
CA GLY A 160 1.08 -11.82 15.88
C GLY A 160 1.73 -10.69 16.69
N ALA A 161 1.73 -9.44 16.18
CA ALA A 161 2.14 -8.31 17.01
C ALA A 161 1.21 -8.15 18.23
N SER A 162 1.78 -7.94 19.41
CA SER A 162 1.00 -7.70 20.64
C SER A 162 0.56 -6.25 20.79
N ARG A 163 1.25 -5.34 20.13
CA ARG A 163 1.01 -3.89 20.23
C ARG A 163 1.37 -3.18 18.94
N THR A 164 0.55 -2.22 18.55
CA THR A 164 0.81 -1.33 17.41
C THR A 164 0.75 0.12 17.86
N ILE A 165 1.77 0.91 17.51
CA ILE A 165 1.85 2.34 17.82
C ILE A 165 1.87 3.12 16.51
N ALA A 166 0.85 3.96 16.31
CA ALA A 166 0.75 4.82 15.14
C ALA A 166 1.34 6.20 15.40
N VAL A 167 2.22 6.66 14.52
CA VAL A 167 2.71 8.06 14.51
C VAL A 167 1.93 8.82 13.46
N VAL A 168 1.17 9.83 13.86
CA VAL A 168 0.28 10.62 13.00
C VAL A 168 0.64 12.10 13.02
N SER A 169 0.27 12.83 11.96
CA SER A 169 0.55 14.28 11.87
C SER A 169 -0.55 15.16 12.46
N THR A 170 -1.76 14.65 12.65
CA THR A 170 -2.93 15.41 13.14
C THR A 170 -3.83 14.52 13.98
N GLU A 171 -4.66 15.15 14.85
CA GLU A 171 -5.68 14.47 15.64
C GLU A 171 -6.76 13.78 14.77
N GLU A 172 -7.11 14.35 13.60
CA GLU A 172 -8.01 13.70 12.67
C GLU A 172 -7.45 12.36 12.19
N LYS A 173 -6.15 12.30 11.87
CA LYS A 173 -5.46 11.06 11.48
C LYS A 173 -5.31 10.08 12.64
N ALA A 174 -5.34 10.56 13.89
CA ALA A 174 -5.37 9.69 15.05
C ALA A 174 -6.63 8.82 15.10
N GLN A 175 -7.80 9.40 14.80
CA GLN A 175 -9.05 8.65 14.72
C GLN A 175 -9.01 7.55 13.65
N ILE A 176 -8.42 7.86 12.48
CA ILE A 176 -8.26 6.89 11.40
C ILE A 176 -7.31 5.74 11.82
N ALA A 177 -6.19 6.07 12.47
CA ALA A 177 -5.25 5.07 12.95
C ALA A 177 -5.89 4.16 14.01
N THR A 178 -6.67 4.73 14.94
CA THR A 178 -7.42 3.97 15.94
C THR A 178 -8.45 3.04 15.28
N ALA A 179 -9.21 3.55 14.31
CA ALA A 179 -10.19 2.75 13.56
C ALA A 179 -9.51 1.63 12.73
N ALA A 180 -8.25 1.85 12.30
CA ALA A 180 -7.45 0.83 11.62
C ALA A 180 -6.81 -0.20 12.56
N GLY A 181 -6.98 -0.10 13.89
CA GLY A 181 -6.50 -1.07 14.86
C GLY A 181 -5.22 -0.66 15.60
N ALA A 182 -4.87 0.63 15.62
CA ALA A 182 -3.77 1.09 16.47
C ALA A 182 -4.09 0.85 17.95
N THR A 183 -3.16 0.23 18.68
CA THR A 183 -3.24 0.09 20.14
C THR A 183 -3.03 1.45 20.81
N ASP A 184 -2.05 2.20 20.30
CA ASP A 184 -1.72 3.55 20.75
C ASP A 184 -1.50 4.46 19.55
N VAL A 185 -1.72 5.77 19.78
CA VAL A 185 -1.47 6.80 18.78
C VAL A 185 -0.67 7.92 19.41
N VAL A 186 0.36 8.39 18.72
CA VAL A 186 1.20 9.52 19.12
C VAL A 186 1.31 10.52 17.98
N LEU A 187 1.44 11.80 18.32
CA LEU A 187 1.69 12.84 17.32
C LEU A 187 3.15 12.75 16.83
N ALA A 188 3.38 13.16 15.59
CA ALA A 188 4.70 13.11 14.97
C ALA A 188 5.73 14.01 15.65
N ASP A 189 5.29 15.15 16.19
CA ASP A 189 6.14 15.98 17.01
C ASP A 189 6.37 15.34 18.37
N GLY A 190 7.62 15.11 18.73
CA GLY A 190 8.00 14.47 20.00
C GLY A 190 7.69 12.97 20.11
N PHE A 191 7.31 12.29 19.00
CA PHE A 191 6.87 10.90 19.06
C PHE A 191 7.86 9.94 19.74
N LYS A 192 9.16 10.17 19.59
CA LYS A 192 10.20 9.34 20.22
C LYS A 192 10.04 9.30 21.75
N ASP A 193 9.82 10.46 22.37
CA ASP A 193 9.71 10.55 23.82
C ASP A 193 8.36 10.00 24.30
N ALA A 194 7.27 10.22 23.54
CA ALA A 194 5.97 9.60 23.78
C ALA A 194 6.04 8.07 23.68
N VAL A 195 6.71 7.52 22.67
CA VAL A 195 6.93 6.07 22.52
C VAL A 195 7.74 5.51 23.69
N LYS A 196 8.77 6.23 24.14
CA LYS A 196 9.56 5.83 25.30
C LYS A 196 8.72 5.77 26.56
N GLU A 197 7.83 6.73 26.77
CA GLU A 197 6.90 6.73 27.91
C GLU A 197 5.91 5.57 27.81
N LEU A 198 5.24 5.40 26.67
CA LEU A 198 4.29 4.31 26.41
C LEU A 198 4.88 2.91 26.61
N THR A 199 6.17 2.75 26.35
CA THR A 199 6.88 1.47 26.48
C THR A 199 7.69 1.37 27.78
N SER A 200 7.47 2.25 28.75
CA SER A 200 8.22 2.31 30.04
C SER A 200 9.75 2.32 29.81
N GLY A 201 10.20 3.01 28.80
CA GLY A 201 11.61 3.15 28.46
C GLY A 201 12.19 2.03 27.59
N ARG A 202 11.44 0.94 27.33
CA ARG A 202 11.91 -0.22 26.57
C ARG A 202 12.16 0.13 25.10
N GLY A 203 11.20 0.80 24.42
CA GLY A 203 11.17 0.99 22.99
C GLY A 203 10.37 -0.09 22.24
N VAL A 204 10.46 -0.09 20.90
CA VAL A 204 9.69 -0.97 20.00
C VAL A 204 10.61 -1.97 19.29
N ASP A 205 10.07 -3.13 18.93
CA ASP A 205 10.84 -4.19 18.27
C ASP A 205 11.00 -3.93 16.76
N MET A 206 10.01 -3.28 16.16
CA MET A 206 10.00 -2.98 14.73
C MET A 206 9.44 -1.58 14.47
N VAL A 207 10.03 -0.89 13.48
CA VAL A 207 9.47 0.34 12.90
C VAL A 207 9.19 0.09 11.43
N VAL A 208 7.98 0.42 10.95
CA VAL A 208 7.63 0.46 9.53
C VAL A 208 7.65 1.92 9.08
N ASP A 209 8.59 2.27 8.22
CA ASP A 209 8.82 3.67 7.80
C ASP A 209 8.58 3.88 6.29
N PRO A 210 7.39 4.35 5.90
CA PRO A 210 7.11 4.81 4.54
C PRO A 210 7.47 6.30 4.31
N VAL A 211 7.93 7.02 5.35
CA VAL A 211 8.08 8.48 5.34
C VAL A 211 9.53 8.91 5.11
N GLY A 212 10.47 8.34 5.85
CA GLY A 212 11.87 8.76 5.84
C GLY A 212 12.06 10.18 6.41
N ALA A 213 12.85 10.99 5.72
CA ALA A 213 13.10 12.40 6.03
C ALA A 213 13.58 12.63 7.51
N ASP A 214 13.12 13.69 8.16
CA ASP A 214 13.48 14.12 9.50
C ASP A 214 13.14 13.12 10.62
N ARG A 215 12.10 12.31 10.41
CA ARG A 215 11.61 11.32 11.40
C ARG A 215 12.50 10.09 11.54
N PHE A 216 13.30 9.81 10.53
CA PHE A 216 14.08 8.57 10.44
C PHE A 216 15.02 8.36 11.63
N THR A 217 15.74 9.41 12.06
CA THR A 217 16.65 9.31 13.20
C THR A 217 15.93 8.98 14.51
N ASP A 218 14.78 9.56 14.76
CA ASP A 218 14.01 9.30 15.97
C ASP A 218 13.29 7.96 15.91
N SER A 219 12.93 7.48 14.71
CA SER A 219 12.49 6.11 14.48
C SER A 219 13.56 5.09 14.88
N LEU A 220 14.82 5.29 14.47
CA LEU A 220 15.94 4.43 14.93
C LEU A 220 16.16 4.48 16.45
N ARG A 221 15.95 5.63 17.06
CA ARG A 221 16.11 5.82 18.53
C ARG A 221 14.95 5.22 19.34
N SER A 222 13.86 4.88 18.68
CA SER A 222 12.71 4.23 19.30
C SER A 222 12.86 2.72 19.38
N LEU A 223 13.85 2.13 18.69
CA LEU A 223 14.09 0.68 18.67
C LEU A 223 14.76 0.17 19.94
N VAL A 224 14.38 -1.05 20.33
CA VAL A 224 15.13 -1.87 21.30
C VAL A 224 16.42 -2.38 20.67
N PRO A 225 17.43 -2.81 21.46
CA PRO A 225 18.53 -3.63 20.94
C PRO A 225 18.01 -4.91 20.25
N GLY A 226 18.50 -5.18 19.05
CA GLY A 226 17.99 -6.26 18.18
C GLY A 226 16.74 -5.88 17.35
N GLY A 227 16.22 -4.68 17.53
CA GLY A 227 15.09 -4.17 16.74
C GLY A 227 15.49 -3.76 15.32
N ARG A 228 14.49 -3.59 14.45
CA ARG A 228 14.72 -3.25 13.03
C ARG A 228 13.76 -2.19 12.52
N LEU A 229 14.31 -1.32 11.66
CA LEU A 229 13.54 -0.34 10.92
C LEU A 229 13.41 -0.80 9.46
N LEU A 230 12.17 -0.91 8.99
CA LEU A 230 11.81 -1.31 7.64
C LEU A 230 11.62 -0.05 6.78
N VAL A 231 12.50 0.18 5.82
CA VAL A 231 12.42 1.28 4.87
C VAL A 231 11.50 0.89 3.74
N VAL A 232 10.28 1.44 3.71
CA VAL A 232 9.26 1.15 2.68
C VAL A 232 9.21 2.22 1.61
N GLY A 233 9.50 3.48 1.97
CA GLY A 233 9.44 4.60 1.04
C GLY A 233 9.90 5.91 1.65
N PHE A 234 9.74 6.99 0.87
CA PHE A 234 10.20 8.33 1.23
C PHE A 234 9.12 9.38 0.95
N THR A 235 7.90 9.14 1.44
CA THR A 235 6.78 10.08 1.24
C THR A 235 7.04 11.43 1.92
N GLY A 236 8.06 11.53 2.79
CA GLY A 236 8.58 12.77 3.35
C GLY A 236 9.31 13.64 2.34
N GLY A 237 9.70 13.08 1.17
CA GLY A 237 10.37 13.79 0.07
C GLY A 237 11.90 13.74 0.11
N GLU A 238 12.50 13.32 1.25
CA GLU A 238 13.94 13.25 1.42
C GLU A 238 14.39 11.83 1.81
N ILE A 239 15.47 11.36 1.17
CA ILE A 239 16.12 10.10 1.52
C ILE A 239 17.08 10.38 2.70
N PRO A 240 16.82 9.84 3.90
CA PRO A 240 17.59 10.18 5.08
C PRO A 240 18.96 9.50 5.08
N PRO A 241 20.02 10.18 5.50
CA PRO A 241 21.32 9.55 5.73
C PRO A 241 21.33 8.73 7.02
N VAL A 242 22.02 7.59 7.02
CA VAL A 242 22.22 6.75 8.20
C VAL A 242 23.64 6.91 8.73
N LYS A 243 23.77 7.31 10.00
CA LYS A 243 25.05 7.24 10.74
C LYS A 243 25.23 5.79 11.23
N VAL A 244 26.00 4.99 10.50
CA VAL A 244 26.14 3.53 10.73
C VAL A 244 26.68 3.16 12.13
N ASN A 245 27.38 4.06 12.82
CA ASN A 245 27.76 3.84 14.22
C ASN A 245 26.57 3.67 15.15
N ARG A 246 25.39 4.20 14.82
CA ARG A 246 24.17 4.00 15.60
C ARG A 246 23.69 2.54 15.51
N LEU A 247 23.84 1.93 14.35
CA LEU A 247 23.49 0.52 14.14
C LEU A 247 24.38 -0.36 15.00
N LEU A 248 25.70 -0.13 14.92
CA LEU A 248 26.69 -0.86 15.72
C LEU A 248 26.47 -0.74 17.23
N LEU A 249 26.31 0.48 17.73
CA LEU A 249 26.26 0.73 19.17
C LEU A 249 24.95 0.30 19.83
N ASN A 250 23.85 0.21 19.06
CA ASN A 250 22.54 -0.19 19.56
C ASN A 250 22.13 -1.58 19.11
N ASN A 251 22.95 -2.25 18.29
CA ASN A 251 22.63 -3.59 17.71
C ASN A 251 21.26 -3.58 17.03
N ILE A 252 21.00 -2.62 16.14
CA ILE A 252 19.74 -2.46 15.39
C ILE A 252 19.98 -2.60 13.89
N ASP A 253 18.92 -3.00 13.17
CA ASP A 253 18.96 -3.18 11.73
C ASP A 253 18.20 -2.07 10.99
N VAL A 254 18.68 -1.74 9.78
CA VAL A 254 17.92 -1.00 8.76
C VAL A 254 17.71 -1.93 7.58
N VAL A 255 16.47 -2.22 7.26
CA VAL A 255 16.07 -3.25 6.30
C VAL A 255 15.28 -2.64 5.16
N GLY A 256 15.73 -2.80 3.92
CA GLY A 256 15.03 -2.35 2.72
C GLY A 256 13.83 -3.24 2.40
N VAL A 257 12.72 -2.61 1.99
CA VAL A 257 11.48 -3.26 1.57
C VAL A 257 11.19 -2.88 0.13
N GLY A 258 11.82 -3.56 -0.81
CA GLY A 258 11.62 -3.39 -2.25
C GLY A 258 10.67 -4.46 -2.81
N TRP A 259 9.39 -4.42 -2.46
CA TRP A 259 8.40 -5.45 -2.82
C TRP A 259 8.30 -5.69 -4.33
N GLY A 260 8.16 -4.63 -5.14
CA GLY A 260 8.08 -4.77 -6.60
C GLY A 260 9.34 -5.40 -7.22
N ALA A 261 10.54 -5.00 -6.73
CA ALA A 261 11.79 -5.61 -7.18
C ALA A 261 11.91 -7.08 -6.74
N TRP A 262 11.39 -7.42 -5.56
CA TRP A 262 11.36 -8.79 -5.07
C TRP A 262 10.44 -9.67 -5.94
N THR A 263 9.20 -9.27 -6.15
CA THR A 263 8.22 -10.05 -6.94
C THR A 263 8.66 -10.24 -8.38
N ALA A 264 9.34 -9.26 -8.97
CA ALA A 264 9.88 -9.37 -10.33
C ALA A 264 10.97 -10.45 -10.47
N THR A 265 11.63 -10.85 -9.38
CA THR A 265 12.74 -11.83 -9.38
C THR A 265 12.41 -13.13 -8.66
N HIS A 266 11.22 -13.25 -8.07
CA HIS A 266 10.78 -14.43 -7.31
C HIS A 266 9.41 -14.91 -7.83
N PRO A 267 9.39 -15.77 -8.86
CA PRO A 267 8.16 -16.37 -9.37
C PRO A 267 7.37 -17.07 -8.26
N GLY A 268 6.06 -16.91 -8.24
CA GLY A 268 5.18 -17.47 -7.21
C GLY A 268 5.08 -16.66 -5.90
N ALA A 269 5.93 -15.63 -5.72
CA ALA A 269 5.87 -14.81 -4.49
C ALA A 269 4.52 -14.08 -4.31
N LEU A 270 3.88 -13.67 -5.40
CA LEU A 270 2.55 -13.06 -5.33
C LEU A 270 1.49 -14.04 -4.87
N ASP A 271 1.50 -15.28 -5.40
CA ASP A 271 0.56 -16.34 -5.03
C ASP A 271 0.71 -16.71 -3.55
N GLU A 272 1.94 -16.87 -3.07
CA GLU A 272 2.22 -17.18 -1.66
C GLU A 272 1.72 -16.07 -0.72
N GLN A 273 1.97 -14.81 -1.07
CA GLN A 273 1.55 -13.67 -0.29
C GLN A 273 0.03 -13.49 -0.31
N TRP A 274 -0.59 -13.64 -1.49
CA TRP A 274 -2.05 -13.60 -1.60
C TRP A 274 -2.71 -14.71 -0.79
N ALA A 275 -2.24 -15.95 -0.91
CA ALA A 275 -2.76 -17.07 -0.13
C ALA A 275 -2.62 -16.83 1.39
N GLY A 276 -1.57 -16.13 1.82
CA GLY A 276 -1.40 -15.70 3.21
C GLY A 276 -2.45 -14.68 3.63
N LEU A 277 -2.65 -13.64 2.82
CA LEU A 277 -3.61 -12.57 3.05
C LEU A 277 -5.06 -13.10 3.02
N GLU A 278 -5.39 -13.92 2.02
CA GLU A 278 -6.71 -14.55 1.86
C GLU A 278 -7.09 -15.39 3.09
N ARG A 279 -6.16 -16.20 3.63
CA ARG A 279 -6.40 -16.96 4.86
C ARG A 279 -6.74 -16.07 6.06
N LEU A 280 -6.07 -14.93 6.21
CA LEU A 280 -6.34 -13.97 7.28
C LEU A 280 -7.72 -13.30 7.10
N LEU A 281 -8.10 -12.98 5.86
CA LEU A 281 -9.43 -12.47 5.53
C LEU A 281 -10.52 -13.51 5.79
N ALA A 282 -10.33 -14.74 5.32
CA ALA A 282 -11.29 -15.84 5.46
C ALA A 282 -11.50 -16.24 6.94
N SER A 283 -10.45 -16.19 7.75
CA SER A 283 -10.55 -16.48 9.19
C SER A 283 -11.13 -15.33 10.03
N GLY A 284 -11.34 -14.14 9.42
CA GLY A 284 -11.77 -12.94 10.13
C GLY A 284 -10.68 -12.29 11.01
N GLN A 285 -9.44 -12.78 10.97
CA GLN A 285 -8.31 -12.17 11.66
C GLN A 285 -7.89 -10.84 11.03
N LEU A 286 -8.17 -10.67 9.74
CA LEU A 286 -7.96 -9.43 9.00
C LEU A 286 -9.29 -8.93 8.47
N THR A 287 -9.60 -7.66 8.72
CA THR A 287 -10.71 -6.96 8.09
C THR A 287 -10.26 -6.31 6.79
N ALA A 288 -11.11 -6.31 5.77
CA ALA A 288 -10.83 -5.59 4.53
C ALA A 288 -10.70 -4.07 4.78
N PRO A 289 -9.91 -3.35 3.97
CA PRO A 289 -9.75 -1.91 4.14
C PRO A 289 -11.06 -1.17 3.93
N GLN A 290 -11.20 0.00 4.57
CA GLN A 290 -12.26 0.97 4.32
C GLN A 290 -11.64 2.18 3.62
N PRO A 291 -11.60 2.21 2.28
CA PRO A 291 -10.95 3.27 1.54
C PRO A 291 -11.79 4.55 1.50
N GLU A 292 -11.11 5.66 1.27
CA GLU A 292 -11.75 6.89 0.80
C GLU A 292 -12.04 6.73 -0.70
N VAL A 293 -13.32 6.84 -1.08
CA VAL A 293 -13.77 6.55 -2.45
C VAL A 293 -14.07 7.83 -3.21
N TYR A 294 -13.49 7.98 -4.37
CA TYR A 294 -13.73 9.05 -5.35
C TYR A 294 -14.36 8.46 -6.62
N PRO A 295 -15.24 9.17 -7.34
CA PRO A 295 -15.62 8.76 -8.70
C PRO A 295 -14.42 8.88 -9.64
N LEU A 296 -14.42 8.10 -10.75
CA LEU A 296 -13.35 8.12 -11.75
C LEU A 296 -13.05 9.53 -12.25
N GLU A 297 -14.07 10.35 -12.44
CA GLU A 297 -13.99 11.74 -12.91
C GLU A 297 -13.16 12.64 -11.97
N GLN A 298 -12.99 12.23 -10.73
CA GLN A 298 -12.19 12.94 -9.72
C GLN A 298 -10.78 12.33 -9.53
N ALA A 299 -10.27 11.56 -10.50
CA ALA A 299 -8.96 10.92 -10.43
C ALA A 299 -7.83 11.91 -10.09
N ALA A 300 -7.85 13.11 -10.69
CA ALA A 300 -6.90 14.17 -10.36
C ALA A 300 -6.94 14.57 -8.87
N ALA A 301 -8.13 14.78 -8.32
CA ALA A 301 -8.29 15.13 -6.90
C ALA A 301 -7.88 13.99 -5.98
N ALA A 302 -8.20 12.75 -6.33
CA ALA A 302 -7.80 11.55 -5.59
C ALA A 302 -6.27 11.43 -5.51
N VAL A 303 -5.56 11.58 -6.63
CA VAL A 303 -4.10 11.53 -6.67
C VAL A 303 -3.47 12.73 -5.94
N ALA A 304 -4.04 13.94 -6.11
CA ALA A 304 -3.60 15.14 -5.41
C ALA A 304 -3.73 15.02 -3.88
N SER A 305 -4.77 14.32 -3.39
CA SER A 305 -4.96 14.11 -1.95
C SER A 305 -3.79 13.36 -1.30
N MET A 306 -3.18 12.42 -2.02
CA MET A 306 -2.00 11.68 -1.55
C MET A 306 -0.74 12.56 -1.58
N GLU A 307 -0.53 13.32 -2.65
CA GLU A 307 0.61 14.26 -2.78
C GLU A 307 0.57 15.33 -1.69
N ASN A 308 -0.60 15.93 -1.47
CA ASN A 308 -0.82 16.97 -0.47
C ASN A 308 -0.97 16.42 0.97
N ARG A 309 -0.89 15.09 1.15
CA ARG A 309 -1.01 14.40 2.45
C ARG A 309 -2.34 14.63 3.15
N THR A 310 -3.41 14.91 2.38
CA THR A 310 -4.79 15.07 2.90
C THR A 310 -5.57 13.76 2.87
N ALA A 311 -5.10 12.75 2.14
CA ALA A 311 -5.71 11.42 2.09
C ALA A 311 -5.88 10.80 3.49
N LYS A 312 -7.04 10.20 3.73
CA LYS A 312 -7.46 9.61 5.01
C LYS A 312 -7.27 8.09 5.06
N GLY A 313 -6.19 7.59 4.48
CA GLY A 313 -5.89 6.16 4.40
C GLY A 313 -5.71 5.70 2.97
N LYS A 314 -6.26 4.53 2.62
CA LYS A 314 -6.28 4.04 1.23
C LYS A 314 -7.28 4.84 0.41
N VAL A 315 -6.86 5.26 -0.79
CA VAL A 315 -7.70 5.97 -1.76
C VAL A 315 -8.06 5.01 -2.89
N VAL A 316 -9.32 5.04 -3.33
CA VAL A 316 -9.86 4.20 -4.39
C VAL A 316 -10.76 5.03 -5.30
N LEU A 317 -10.70 4.77 -6.58
CA LEU A 317 -11.63 5.30 -7.56
C LEU A 317 -12.75 4.29 -7.82
N ARG A 318 -14.01 4.71 -7.71
CA ARG A 318 -15.14 3.95 -8.23
C ARG A 318 -15.22 4.22 -9.73
N VAL A 319 -15.05 3.16 -10.51
CA VAL A 319 -15.05 3.23 -11.97
C VAL A 319 -16.43 2.91 -12.52
N ARG A 320 -17.13 2.00 -11.85
CA ARG A 320 -18.47 1.51 -12.22
C ARG A 320 -19.32 1.27 -10.97
N ASP A 321 -20.62 1.45 -11.06
CA ASP A 321 -21.60 1.16 -9.99
C ASP A 321 -21.83 -0.36 -9.83
#